data_2171ce7639826b8c2ca1b05762e7492b
#
_entry.id   2171ce7639826b8c2ca1b05762e7492b
#
_cell.length_a   1.000
_cell.length_b   1.000
_cell.length_c   1.000
_cell.angle_alpha   90.00
_cell.angle_beta   90.00
_cell.angle_gamma   90.00
#
_symmetry.space_group_name_H-M   'P 1'
#
loop_
_entity.id
_entity.type
_entity.pdbx_description
1 polymer ?
#
loop_
_entity_poly.entity_id
_entity_poly.type
_entity_poly.pdbx_seq_one_letter_code
_entity_poly.pdbx_strand_id
1 'polypeptide(L)'
;MNKFFIFLLYVWQLPQVIIGSIVYLYHKHNIKDTYNRGIVKYYFVKDFPGGISLFPFIIINYRSMYNVDTINHEYGHYIQSLYLGPLYIFIIGIPSAIWAFLYGRIIKPSFNKYYKFYTEKWADKLGCVIRG
;
A
#
# COMPACT_ATOMS: atom_id res chain seq x y z
N MET A 1 8.05 6.52 19.88
CA MET A 1 6.60 6.36 20.02
C MET A 1 6.31 5.40 21.16
N ASN A 2 5.30 5.69 21.97
CA ASN A 2 4.91 4.88 23.12
C ASN A 2 4.46 3.47 22.67
N LYS A 3 4.95 2.42 23.33
CA LYS A 3 4.63 1.03 22.98
C LYS A 3 3.12 0.74 23.09
N PHE A 4 2.45 1.35 24.05
CA PHE A 4 1.00 1.20 24.21
C PHE A 4 0.25 1.77 23.01
N PHE A 5 0.67 2.94 22.53
CA PHE A 5 0.06 3.56 21.35
C PHE A 5 0.29 2.72 20.11
N ILE A 6 1.49 2.15 19.94
CA ILE A 6 1.78 1.24 18.83
C ILE A 6 0.87 0.01 18.88
N PHE A 7 0.69 -0.56 20.08
CA PHE A 7 -0.23 -1.69 20.29
C PHE A 7 -1.64 -1.35 19.84
N LEU A 8 -2.13 -0.15 20.21
CA LEU A 8 -3.46 0.29 19.80
C LEU A 8 -3.58 0.45 18.27
N LEU A 9 -2.52 0.90 17.61
CA LEU A 9 -2.52 1.00 16.15
C LEU A 9 -2.62 -0.38 15.49
N TYR A 10 -1.94 -1.38 16.04
CA TYR A 10 -2.04 -2.76 15.55
C TYR A 10 -3.44 -3.33 15.74
N VAL A 11 -4.05 -3.09 16.91
CA VAL A 11 -5.42 -3.54 17.17
C VAL A 11 -6.41 -2.86 16.24
N TRP A 12 -6.26 -1.54 16.04
CA TRP A 12 -7.12 -0.76 15.16
C TRP A 12 -7.06 -1.23 13.71
N GLN A 13 -5.90 -1.72 13.27
CA GLN A 13 -5.68 -2.16 11.91
C GLN A 13 -5.48 -3.68 11.81
N LEU A 14 -6.04 -4.44 12.72
CA LEU A 14 -5.82 -5.88 12.83
C LEU A 14 -6.09 -6.65 11.52
N PRO A 15 -7.18 -6.40 10.76
CA PRO A 15 -7.35 -7.11 9.48
C PRO A 15 -6.19 -6.90 8.52
N GLN A 16 -5.66 -5.68 8.43
CA GLN A 16 -4.50 -5.39 7.58
C GLN A 16 -3.25 -6.11 8.07
N VAL A 17 -3.05 -6.16 9.39
CA VAL A 17 -1.90 -6.87 9.97
C VAL A 17 -1.94 -8.35 9.60
N ILE A 18 -3.11 -8.98 9.71
CA ILE A 18 -3.26 -10.41 9.42
C ILE A 18 -3.00 -10.69 7.94
N ILE A 19 -3.68 -9.95 7.05
CA ILE A 19 -3.55 -10.15 5.61
C ILE A 19 -2.13 -9.79 5.14
N GLY A 20 -1.60 -8.67 5.65
CA GLY A 20 -0.24 -8.24 5.32
C GLY A 20 0.81 -9.24 5.74
N SER A 21 0.64 -9.87 6.91
CA SER A 21 1.55 -10.92 7.37
C SER A 21 1.55 -12.12 6.43
N ILE A 22 0.37 -12.52 5.94
CA ILE A 22 0.24 -13.62 4.99
C ILE A 22 0.94 -13.27 3.67
N VAL A 23 0.71 -12.08 3.15
CA VAL A 23 1.34 -11.62 1.90
C VAL A 23 2.86 -11.55 2.07
N TYR A 24 3.32 -11.02 3.22
CA TYR A 24 4.75 -10.95 3.53
C TYR A 24 5.38 -12.35 3.54
N LEU A 25 4.78 -13.30 4.24
CA LEU A 25 5.31 -14.65 4.35
C LEU A 25 5.38 -15.35 2.99
N TYR A 26 4.38 -15.12 2.13
CA TYR A 26 4.36 -15.67 0.79
C TYR A 26 5.52 -15.14 -0.07
N HIS A 27 5.91 -13.87 0.10
CA HIS A 27 6.90 -13.21 -0.74
C HIS A 27 8.27 -13.07 -0.10
N LYS A 28 8.46 -13.50 1.14
CA LYS A 28 9.69 -13.18 1.90
C LYS A 28 10.98 -13.62 1.23
N HIS A 29 10.96 -14.71 0.46
CA HIS A 29 12.15 -15.20 -0.23
C HIS A 29 12.53 -14.36 -1.44
N ASN A 30 11.63 -13.52 -1.93
CA ASN A 30 11.86 -12.64 -3.08
C ASN A 30 12.09 -11.18 -2.69
N ILE A 31 12.26 -10.90 -1.40
CA ILE A 31 12.57 -9.56 -0.91
C ILE A 31 14.01 -9.22 -1.27
N LYS A 32 14.19 -8.13 -2.01
CA LYS A 32 15.52 -7.68 -2.47
C LYS A 32 16.09 -6.57 -1.61
N ASP A 33 15.22 -5.73 -1.02
CA ASP A 33 15.66 -4.63 -0.17
C ASP A 33 14.51 -4.22 0.74
N THR A 34 14.83 -3.45 1.78
CA THR A 34 13.84 -2.94 2.73
C THR A 34 14.14 -1.48 3.07
N TYR A 35 13.11 -0.77 3.54
CA TYR A 35 13.25 0.61 3.96
C TYR A 35 12.27 0.89 5.10
N ASN A 36 12.78 1.44 6.21
CA ASN A 36 11.96 1.77 7.37
C ASN A 36 11.50 3.23 7.28
N ARG A 37 10.21 3.45 7.51
CA ARG A 37 9.64 4.80 7.55
C ARG A 37 8.67 4.88 8.74
N GLY A 38 9.19 5.33 9.89
CA GLY A 38 8.41 5.31 11.11
C GLY A 38 8.09 3.88 11.54
N ILE A 39 6.80 3.59 11.77
CA ILE A 39 6.37 2.26 12.18
C ILE A 39 6.03 1.35 11.00
N VAL A 40 6.03 1.87 9.78
CA VAL A 40 5.83 1.04 8.58
C VAL A 40 7.17 0.67 7.98
N LYS A 41 7.20 -0.47 7.33
CA LYS A 41 8.40 -0.96 6.67
C LYS A 41 8.07 -1.33 5.23
N TYR A 42 8.87 -0.82 4.31
CA TYR A 42 8.78 -1.14 2.89
C TYR A 42 9.58 -2.39 2.60
N TYR A 43 9.00 -3.27 1.80
CA TYR A 43 9.65 -4.48 1.29
C TYR A 43 9.62 -4.40 -0.23
N PHE A 44 10.79 -4.41 -0.85
CA PHE A 44 10.91 -4.35 -2.31
C PHE A 44 11.09 -5.77 -2.81
N VAL A 45 10.10 -6.28 -3.52
CA VAL A 45 9.96 -7.68 -3.88
C VAL A 45 10.12 -7.87 -5.38
N LYS A 46 10.93 -8.84 -5.76
CA LYS A 46 11.14 -9.19 -7.18
C LYS A 46 9.83 -9.70 -7.78
N ASP A 47 9.50 -9.15 -8.96
CA ASP A 47 8.33 -9.56 -9.75
C ASP A 47 6.98 -9.39 -9.05
N PHE A 48 6.91 -8.56 -8.03
CA PHE A 48 5.65 -8.22 -7.38
C PHE A 48 4.81 -7.31 -8.28
N PRO A 49 3.50 -7.56 -8.44
CA PRO A 49 2.66 -6.75 -9.33
C PRO A 49 2.27 -5.42 -8.68
N GLY A 50 3.07 -4.37 -8.89
CA GLY A 50 2.76 -3.03 -8.41
C GLY A 50 3.13 -2.81 -6.95
N GLY A 51 2.18 -2.35 -6.14
CA GLY A 51 2.37 -2.07 -4.73
C GLY A 51 1.12 -2.33 -3.92
N ILE A 52 1.29 -2.62 -2.64
CA ILE A 52 0.19 -2.82 -1.71
C ILE A 52 0.60 -2.30 -0.32
N SER A 53 -0.35 -1.69 0.37
CA SER A 53 -0.15 -1.19 1.72
C SER A 53 -1.10 -1.91 2.68
N LEU A 54 -0.55 -2.76 3.53
CA LEU A 54 -1.27 -3.51 4.54
C LEU A 54 -0.51 -3.39 5.86
N PHE A 55 -0.90 -2.42 6.69
CA PHE A 55 -0.18 -2.06 7.91
C PHE A 55 0.33 -3.28 8.69
N PRO A 56 1.56 -3.34 9.16
CA PRO A 56 2.63 -2.33 9.00
C PRO A 56 3.48 -2.55 7.75
N PHE A 57 3.02 -3.37 6.81
CA PHE A 57 3.76 -3.76 5.62
C PHE A 57 3.39 -2.86 4.45
N ILE A 58 4.39 -2.39 3.71
CA ILE A 58 4.21 -1.79 2.40
C ILE A 58 5.09 -2.60 1.44
N ILE A 59 4.47 -3.28 0.49
CA ILE A 59 5.17 -4.18 -0.41
C ILE A 59 5.10 -3.60 -1.82
N ILE A 60 6.24 -3.38 -2.44
CA ILE A 60 6.36 -2.72 -3.73
C ILE A 60 7.29 -3.53 -4.62
N ASN A 61 7.01 -3.54 -5.93
CA ASN A 61 7.91 -4.14 -6.90
C ASN A 61 9.31 -3.55 -6.76
N TYR A 62 10.32 -4.40 -6.73
CA TYR A 62 11.73 -4.01 -6.59
C TYR A 62 12.15 -2.99 -7.66
N ARG A 63 11.61 -3.10 -8.87
CA ARG A 63 11.92 -2.16 -9.96
C ARG A 63 11.47 -0.73 -9.67
N SER A 64 10.53 -0.54 -8.75
CA SER A 64 10.02 0.77 -8.35
C SER A 64 10.71 1.33 -7.10
N MET A 65 11.81 0.70 -6.65
CA MET A 65 12.48 1.06 -5.39
C MET A 65 12.92 2.52 -5.34
N TYR A 66 13.31 3.08 -6.47
CA TYR A 66 13.76 4.48 -6.54
C TYR A 66 12.67 5.43 -7.04
N ASN A 67 11.45 4.96 -7.24
CA ASN A 67 10.33 5.80 -7.67
C ASN A 67 9.68 6.45 -6.45
N VAL A 68 10.02 7.71 -6.20
CA VAL A 68 9.53 8.46 -5.04
C VAL A 68 8.01 8.56 -5.04
N ASP A 69 7.40 8.75 -6.21
CA ASP A 69 5.94 8.86 -6.31
C ASP A 69 5.25 7.56 -5.90
N THR A 70 5.77 6.41 -6.32
CA THR A 70 5.22 5.11 -5.91
C THR A 70 5.36 4.91 -4.40
N ILE A 71 6.52 5.23 -3.84
CA ILE A 71 6.78 5.11 -2.40
C ILE A 71 5.79 5.98 -1.62
N ASN A 72 5.61 7.24 -2.03
CA ASN A 72 4.72 8.16 -1.34
C ASN A 72 3.24 7.82 -1.57
N HIS A 73 2.88 7.31 -2.74
CA HIS A 73 1.53 6.83 -3.02
C HIS A 73 1.14 5.71 -2.05
N GLU A 74 2.01 4.72 -1.87
CA GLU A 74 1.74 3.63 -0.95
C GLU A 74 1.71 4.09 0.51
N TYR A 75 2.50 5.11 0.85
CA TYR A 75 2.41 5.74 2.17
C TYR A 75 1.04 6.41 2.35
N GLY A 76 0.48 7.00 1.29
CA GLY A 76 -0.88 7.54 1.31
C GLY A 76 -1.91 6.48 1.65
N HIS A 77 -1.79 5.27 1.10
CA HIS A 77 -2.66 4.15 1.47
C HIS A 77 -2.50 3.77 2.95
N TYR A 78 -1.28 3.83 3.49
CA TYR A 78 -1.09 3.63 4.92
C TYR A 78 -1.84 4.67 5.74
N ILE A 79 -1.81 5.95 5.32
CA ILE A 79 -2.55 7.00 6.03
C ILE A 79 -4.06 6.76 5.94
N GLN A 80 -4.57 6.29 4.79
CA GLN A 80 -5.98 5.87 4.67
C GLN A 80 -6.32 4.82 5.73
N SER A 81 -5.43 3.84 5.93
CA SER A 81 -5.68 2.79 6.91
C SER A 81 -5.68 3.31 8.35
N LEU A 82 -4.91 4.37 8.64
CA LEU A 82 -4.98 5.03 9.94
C LEU A 82 -6.35 5.66 10.19
N TYR A 83 -6.94 6.29 9.18
CA TYR A 83 -8.26 6.90 9.31
C TYR A 83 -9.37 5.87 9.38
N LEU A 84 -9.31 4.83 8.58
CA LEU A 84 -10.41 3.89 8.39
C LEU A 84 -10.34 2.66 9.30
N GLY A 85 -9.15 2.35 9.83
CA GLY A 85 -8.98 1.18 10.68
C GLY A 85 -9.41 -0.11 9.99
N PRO A 86 -10.25 -0.94 10.64
CA PRO A 86 -10.67 -2.22 10.04
C PRO A 86 -11.51 -2.06 8.79
N LEU A 87 -12.12 -0.89 8.56
CA LEU A 87 -12.89 -0.62 7.35
C LEU A 87 -12.01 -0.40 6.11
N TYR A 88 -10.71 -0.19 6.30
CA TYR A 88 -9.77 0.04 5.19
C TYR A 88 -9.86 -1.07 4.13
N ILE A 89 -9.92 -2.32 4.56
CA ILE A 89 -9.98 -3.47 3.64
C ILE A 89 -11.20 -3.35 2.71
N PHE A 90 -12.36 -2.98 3.26
CA PHE A 90 -13.60 -2.93 2.50
C PHE A 90 -13.74 -1.66 1.65
N ILE A 91 -13.31 -0.52 2.17
CA ILE A 91 -13.50 0.78 1.50
C ILE A 91 -12.37 1.07 0.50
N ILE A 92 -11.17 0.68 0.82
CA ILE A 92 -9.97 0.97 0.00
C ILE A 92 -9.36 -0.30 -0.57
N GLY A 93 -9.06 -1.28 0.27
CA GLY A 93 -8.26 -2.45 -0.13
C GLY A 93 -8.90 -3.25 -1.26
N ILE A 94 -10.13 -3.70 -1.07
CA ILE A 94 -10.83 -4.50 -2.09
C ILE A 94 -11.13 -3.67 -3.33
N PRO A 95 -11.72 -2.45 -3.24
CA PRO A 95 -11.95 -1.64 -4.43
C PRO A 95 -10.65 -1.33 -5.19
N SER A 96 -9.57 -1.02 -4.48
CA SER A 96 -8.29 -0.74 -5.11
C SER A 96 -7.73 -1.97 -5.85
N ALA A 97 -7.81 -3.15 -5.22
CA ALA A 97 -7.35 -4.39 -5.84
C ALA A 97 -8.16 -4.73 -7.10
N ILE A 98 -9.48 -4.58 -7.04
CA ILE A 98 -10.36 -4.79 -8.19
C ILE A 98 -10.03 -3.81 -9.31
N TRP A 99 -9.85 -2.52 -8.96
CA TRP A 99 -9.50 -1.49 -9.93
C TRP A 99 -8.15 -1.78 -10.61
N ALA A 100 -7.15 -2.18 -9.84
CA ALA A 100 -5.84 -2.52 -10.38
C ALA A 100 -5.93 -3.70 -11.34
N PHE A 101 -6.73 -4.73 -11.00
CA PHE A 101 -6.93 -5.89 -11.85
C PHE A 101 -7.62 -5.50 -13.16
N LEU A 102 -8.73 -4.76 -13.07
CA LEU A 102 -9.50 -4.34 -14.25
C LEU A 102 -8.67 -3.42 -15.15
N TYR A 103 -7.96 -2.48 -14.55
CA TYR A 103 -7.14 -1.53 -15.29
C TYR A 103 -6.04 -2.23 -16.06
N GLY A 104 -5.34 -3.16 -15.40
CA GLY A 104 -4.24 -3.88 -16.03
C GLY A 104 -4.68 -4.87 -17.09
N ARG A 105 -5.88 -5.47 -16.96
CA ARG A 105 -6.33 -6.56 -17.83
C ARG A 105 -7.31 -6.13 -18.91
N ILE A 106 -8.20 -5.21 -18.60
CA ILE A 106 -9.37 -4.92 -19.46
C ILE A 106 -9.30 -3.52 -20.04
N ILE A 107 -9.08 -2.51 -19.22
CA ILE A 107 -9.22 -1.11 -19.63
C ILE A 107 -7.98 -0.60 -20.36
N LYS A 108 -6.80 -0.87 -19.85
CA LYS A 108 -5.49 -0.44 -20.38
C LYS A 108 -5.46 1.01 -20.93
N PRO A 109 -6.11 2.00 -20.30
CA PRO A 109 -6.01 3.38 -20.74
C PRO A 109 -4.67 3.99 -20.28
N SER A 110 -4.53 5.31 -20.41
CA SER A 110 -3.32 5.99 -19.97
C SER A 110 -3.09 5.81 -18.47
N PHE A 111 -1.82 5.77 -18.07
CA PHE A 111 -1.39 5.62 -16.69
C PHE A 111 -2.04 6.63 -15.75
N ASN A 112 -2.28 7.86 -16.24
CA ASN A 112 -2.88 8.93 -15.43
C ASN A 112 -4.32 8.63 -15.00
N LYS A 113 -5.08 7.89 -15.79
CA LYS A 113 -6.46 7.53 -15.44
C LYS A 113 -6.56 6.57 -14.27
N TYR A 114 -5.55 5.72 -14.09
CA TYR A 114 -5.50 4.81 -12.95
C TYR A 114 -5.61 5.58 -11.63
N TYR A 115 -4.87 6.68 -11.53
CA TYR A 115 -4.81 7.46 -10.30
C TYR A 115 -5.99 8.41 -10.11
N LYS A 116 -6.95 8.43 -11.03
CA LYS A 116 -8.19 9.20 -10.88
C LYS A 116 -9.28 8.45 -10.11
N PHE A 117 -9.14 7.14 -9.93
CA PHE A 117 -10.07 6.36 -9.12
C PHE A 117 -9.98 6.83 -7.66
N TYR A 118 -11.13 6.84 -6.95
CA TYR A 118 -11.20 7.51 -5.64
C TYR A 118 -10.17 6.98 -4.63
N THR A 119 -9.91 5.67 -4.61
CA THR A 119 -8.94 5.07 -3.68
C THR A 119 -7.53 5.57 -3.97
N GLU A 120 -7.15 5.64 -5.25
CA GLU A 120 -5.81 6.01 -5.70
C GLU A 120 -5.62 7.53 -5.66
N LYS A 121 -6.65 8.29 -6.02
CA LYS A 121 -6.60 9.75 -5.96
C LYS A 121 -6.43 10.24 -4.53
N TRP A 122 -7.15 9.63 -3.60
CA TRP A 122 -7.03 9.98 -2.18
C TRP A 122 -5.66 9.59 -1.62
N ALA A 123 -5.13 8.42 -2.00
CA ALA A 123 -3.79 8.01 -1.59
C ALA A 123 -2.73 8.98 -2.09
N ASP A 124 -2.81 9.43 -3.35
CA ASP A 124 -1.91 10.45 -3.88
C ASP A 124 -1.96 11.74 -3.04
N LYS A 125 -3.16 12.19 -2.71
CA LYS A 125 -3.34 13.40 -1.91
C LYS A 125 -2.68 13.25 -0.53
N LEU A 126 -2.94 12.15 0.15
CA LEU A 126 -2.38 11.90 1.49
C LEU A 126 -0.86 11.67 1.46
N GLY A 127 -0.35 11.08 0.39
CA GLY A 127 1.08 10.88 0.20
C GLY A 127 1.81 12.07 -0.39
N CYS A 128 1.10 13.17 -0.66
CA CYS A 128 1.65 14.38 -1.26
C CYS A 128 2.25 14.13 -2.65
N VAL A 129 1.59 13.28 -3.45
CA VAL A 129 2.00 12.97 -4.82
C VAL A 129 1.22 13.86 -5.78
N ILE A 130 1.95 14.51 -6.68
CA ILE A 130 1.37 15.38 -7.71
C ILE A 130 1.57 14.72 -9.06
N ARG A 131 0.46 14.45 -9.78
CA ARG A 131 0.49 13.87 -11.13
C ARG A 131 0.26 14.98 -12.15
N GLY A 132 1.15 15.06 -13.12
CA GLY A 132 1.07 16.05 -14.17
C GLY A 132 -0.06 15.85 -15.16
#